data_9ccc49f6f009230e266ca66b60b62af4
#
_entry.id   9ccc49f6f009230e266ca66b60b62af4
#
_cell.length_a   1.000
_cell.length_b   1.000
_cell.length_c   1.000
_cell.angle_alpha   90.00
_cell.angle_beta   90.00
_cell.angle_gamma   90.00
#
_symmetry.space_group_name_H-M   'P 1'
#
loop_
_entity.id
_entity.type
_entity.pdbx_description
1 polymer ?
#
loop_
_entity_poly.entity_id
_entity_poly.type
_entity_poly.pdbx_seq_one_letter_code
_entity_poly.pdbx_strand_id
1 'polypeptide(L)' 'MTYLIRLRLHRVRQSLLAATQGTTTVSIEALRWGFWHFGEFSHLYKDCFGELPSHTLRHKPEAVENLH' A
#
# COMPACT_ATOMS: atom_id res chain seq x y z
N MET A 1 -17.35 -0.81 -3.76
CA MET A 1 -16.37 -0.07 -2.96
C MET A 1 -16.79 1.39 -2.90
N THR A 2 -16.84 1.96 -1.71
CA THR A 2 -17.24 3.35 -1.57
C THR A 2 -16.11 4.29 -1.89
N TYR A 3 -16.45 5.55 -2.16
CA TYR A 3 -15.44 6.56 -2.43
C TYR A 3 -14.45 6.70 -1.27
N LEU A 4 -14.96 6.65 -0.03
CA LEU A 4 -14.09 6.81 1.14
C LEU A 4 -13.10 5.66 1.28
N ILE A 5 -13.54 4.43 1.03
CA ILE A 5 -12.66 3.28 1.09
C ILE A 5 -11.58 3.39 0.01
N ARG A 6 -11.98 3.79 -1.19
CA ARG A 6 -11.04 3.96 -2.28
C ARG A 6 -10.00 5.03 -1.95
N LEU A 7 -10.44 6.14 -1.37
CA LEU A 7 -9.54 7.20 -0.99
C LEU A 7 -8.51 6.70 0.03
N ARG A 8 -8.98 5.93 1.02
CA ARG A 8 -8.08 5.38 2.02
C ARG A 8 -7.07 4.42 1.41
N LEU A 9 -7.51 3.61 0.45
CA LEU A 9 -6.59 2.70 -0.24
C LEU A 9 -5.50 3.47 -0.96
N HIS A 10 -5.87 4.57 -1.62
CA HIS A 10 -4.88 5.40 -2.31
C HIS A 10 -3.91 6.03 -1.32
N ARG A 11 -4.37 6.41 -0.14
CA ARG A 11 -3.49 6.96 0.89
C ARG A 11 -2.50 5.92 1.39
N VAL A 12 -2.96 4.69 1.59
CA VAL A 12 -2.06 3.62 1.98
C VAL A 12 -1.00 3.41 0.90
N ARG A 13 -1.43 3.38 -0.37
CA ARG A 13 -0.49 3.18 -1.46
C ARG A 13 0.56 4.28 -1.50
N GLN A 14 0.15 5.52 -1.32
CA GLN A 14 1.09 6.64 -1.29
C GLN A 14 2.09 6.48 -0.14
N SER A 15 1.61 6.05 1.03
CA SER A 15 2.47 5.82 2.17
C SER A 15 3.48 4.71 1.90
N LEU A 16 3.04 3.63 1.26
CA LEU A 16 3.94 2.53 0.93
C LEU A 16 5.00 2.95 -0.07
N LEU A 17 4.61 3.74 -1.06
CA LEU A 17 5.55 4.21 -2.06
C LEU A 17 6.57 5.19 -1.49
N ALA A 18 6.15 5.98 -0.50
CA ALA A 18 7.03 6.98 0.10
C ALA A 18 7.90 6.41 1.21
N ALA A 19 7.59 5.23 1.72
CA ALA A 19 8.30 4.68 2.88
C ALA A 19 9.72 4.27 2.50
N THR A 20 10.64 4.52 3.43
CA THR A 20 11.99 4.02 3.30
C THR A 20 11.98 2.55 3.71
N GLN A 21 12.70 1.73 2.97
CA GLN A 21 12.73 0.31 3.24
C GLN A 21 13.13 0.04 4.69
N GLY A 22 12.36 -0.82 5.36
CA GLY A 22 12.66 -1.19 6.73
C GLY A 22 12.08 -0.28 7.78
N THR A 23 11.43 0.83 7.40
CA THR A 23 10.89 1.77 8.38
C THR A 23 9.41 1.55 8.66
N THR A 24 8.72 0.77 7.86
CA THR A 24 7.31 0.51 8.09
C THR A 24 6.93 -0.85 7.53
N THR A 25 5.71 -1.28 7.83
CA THR A 25 5.16 -2.51 7.27
C THR A 25 3.80 -2.19 6.68
N VAL A 26 3.31 -3.12 5.85
CA VAL A 26 1.98 -2.99 5.28
C VAL A 26 0.93 -2.89 6.39
N SER A 27 1.07 -3.72 7.43
CA SER A 27 0.10 -3.71 8.53
C SER A 27 0.05 -2.36 9.23
N ILE A 28 1.20 -1.76 9.48
CA ILE A 28 1.26 -0.45 10.14
C ILE A 28 0.53 0.60 9.29
N GLU A 29 0.80 0.62 8.00
CA GLU A 29 0.18 1.63 7.14
C GLU A 29 -1.32 1.38 6.99
N ALA A 30 -1.74 0.12 6.90
CA ALA A 30 -3.16 -0.19 6.79
C ALA A 30 -3.91 0.28 8.05
N LEU A 31 -3.35 -0.01 9.23
CA LEU A 31 -3.97 0.43 10.48
C LEU A 31 -4.03 1.95 10.58
N ARG A 32 -2.98 2.62 10.13
CA ARG A 32 -2.93 4.09 10.18
C ARG A 32 -4.12 4.70 9.43
N TRP A 33 -4.54 4.06 8.36
CA TRP A 33 -5.63 4.58 7.53
C TRP A 33 -6.96 3.89 7.80
N GLY A 34 -7.07 3.15 8.92
CA GLY A 34 -8.36 2.64 9.38
C GLY A 34 -8.75 1.26 8.89
N PHE A 35 -7.81 0.49 8.37
CA PHE A 35 -8.10 -0.87 7.94
C PHE A 35 -7.73 -1.85 9.05
N TRP A 36 -8.77 -2.40 9.69
CA TRP A 36 -8.57 -3.27 10.85
C TRP A 36 -8.53 -4.75 10.52
N HIS A 37 -9.04 -5.12 9.36
CA HIS A 37 -9.06 -6.52 8.92
C HIS A 37 -8.09 -6.68 7.77
N PHE A 38 -6.92 -7.21 8.07
CA PHE A 38 -5.84 -7.23 7.09
C PHE A 38 -6.17 -8.04 5.85
N GLY A 39 -6.83 -9.19 6.02
CA GLY A 39 -7.19 -10.01 4.86
C GLY A 39 -8.11 -9.28 3.90
N GLU A 40 -9.12 -8.61 4.46
CA GLU A 40 -10.04 -7.84 3.65
C GLU A 40 -9.34 -6.67 2.98
N PHE A 41 -8.48 -5.99 3.73
CA PHE A 41 -7.70 -4.88 3.19
C PHE A 41 -6.86 -5.33 2.00
N SER A 42 -6.15 -6.44 2.13
CA SER A 42 -5.31 -6.94 1.05
C SER A 42 -6.12 -7.26 -0.21
N HIS A 43 -7.31 -7.82 -0.02
CA HIS A 43 -8.19 -8.14 -1.13
C HIS A 43 -8.66 -6.87 -1.84
N LEU A 44 -9.08 -5.89 -1.07
CA LEU A 44 -9.53 -4.63 -1.63
C LEU A 44 -8.38 -3.91 -2.36
N TYR A 45 -7.20 -3.96 -1.78
CA TYR A 45 -6.03 -3.33 -2.38
C TYR A 45 -5.72 -3.96 -3.73
N LYS A 46 -5.71 -5.28 -3.79
CA LYS A 46 -5.42 -5.98 -5.03
C LYS A 46 -6.48 -5.68 -6.09
N ASP A 47 -7.74 -5.63 -5.69
CA ASP A 47 -8.81 -5.29 -6.61
C ASP A 47 -8.65 -3.88 -7.17
N CYS A 48 -8.17 -2.97 -6.35
CA CYS A 48 -8.05 -1.57 -6.75
C CYS A 48 -6.81 -1.32 -7.61
N PHE A 49 -5.69 -1.94 -7.27
CA PHE A 49 -4.41 -1.60 -7.89
C PHE A 49 -3.79 -2.73 -8.69
N GLY A 50 -4.36 -3.93 -8.68
CA GLY A 50 -3.83 -5.03 -9.45
C GLY A 50 -2.64 -5.73 -8.83
N GLU A 51 -2.23 -5.36 -7.64
CA GLU A 51 -1.12 -6.00 -6.94
C GLU A 51 -1.37 -6.00 -5.45
N LEU A 52 -0.65 -6.85 -4.72
CA LEU A 52 -0.76 -6.88 -3.27
C LEU A 52 0.01 -5.71 -2.67
N PRO A 53 -0.41 -5.24 -1.48
CA PRO A 53 0.29 -4.11 -0.84
C PRO A 53 1.74 -4.43 -0.51
N SER A 54 2.04 -5.69 -0.17
CA SER A 54 3.43 -6.06 0.09
C SER A 54 4.28 -5.94 -1.16
N HIS A 55 3.69 -6.19 -2.31
CA HIS A 55 4.40 -6.03 -3.57
C HIS A 55 4.73 -4.55 -3.80
N THR A 56 3.78 -3.67 -3.56
CA THR A 56 4.01 -2.23 -3.70
C THR A 56 5.15 -1.77 -2.81
N LEU A 57 5.19 -2.25 -1.58
CA LEU A 57 6.21 -1.83 -0.63
C LEU A 57 7.60 -2.28 -1.06
N ARG A 58 7.73 -3.50 -1.59
CA ARG A 58 9.02 -4.05 -1.94
C ARG A 58 9.52 -3.66 -3.32
N HIS A 59 8.61 -3.36 -4.23
CA HIS A 59 8.99 -3.11 -5.62
C HIS A 59 8.63 -1.68 -6.01
N LYS A 60 9.25 -0.73 -5.33
CA LYS A 60 8.98 0.68 -5.59
C LYS A 60 9.59 1.10 -6.91
N PRO A 61 8.89 1.92 -7.69
CA PRO A 61 9.39 2.35 -8.99
C PRO A 61 10.74 3.07 -8.94
N GLU A 62 10.97 3.85 -7.91
CA GLU A 62 12.21 4.62 -7.84
C GLU A 62 13.43 3.74 -7.74
N ALA A 63 13.29 2.51 -7.29
CA ALA A 63 14.43 1.63 -7.22
C ALA A 63 14.96 1.30 -8.60
N VAL A 64 14.10 1.32 -9.58
CA VAL A 64 14.50 1.02 -10.94
C VAL A 64 15.30 2.14 -11.53
N GLU A 65 14.91 3.34 -11.23
CA GLU A 65 15.54 4.49 -11.80
C GLU A 65 16.94 4.68 -11.35
N ASN A 66 17.26 4.14 -10.21
CA ASN A 66 18.56 4.32 -9.69
C ASN A 66 19.59 3.51 -10.37
N LEU A 67 19.16 2.77 -11.35
CA LEU A 67 20.09 1.96 -11.99
C LEU A 67 20.83 2.61 -13.05
N HIS A 68 20.63 3.64 -13.31
CA HIS A 68 21.30 4.23 -14.29
C HIS A 68 22.32 4.81 -14.33
#